data_0cd01508b76eaea4c8a659a269622b96
#
_entry.id   0cd01508b76eaea4c8a659a269622b96
#
_cell.length_a   1.000
_cell.length_b   1.000
_cell.length_c   1.000
_cell.angle_alpha   90.00
_cell.angle_beta   90.00
_cell.angle_gamma   90.00
#
_symmetry.space_group_name_H-M   'P 1'
#
loop_
_entity.id
_entity.type
_entity.pdbx_description
1 polymer ?
#
loop_
_entity_poly.entity_id
_entity_poly.type
_entity_poly.pdbx_seq_one_letter_code
_entity_poly.pdbx_strand_id
1 'polypeptide(L)'
;MITASWTSRQPSISFLSALAAVFCVTILHAQTQSVQNGTGLRLLVANEKNPVLAIVLPGYTATDRSIEVIFPEHVTAKLHGSSEPEHLYLFTGVQRAQKPVWHRTGNSIEYERDLDGGVHFLARATLEDDGVLFHYEFLNRSDTAYDMIYAVTDPRLTGNFHDVRLERTYVHHKNGFDLLASETPARLTMPLSQWLPSRYLDSFTWPVPKESVELRSDGITYYNKSRAVDEPLIATFSTDRKWVVASFTRTTGNVWSNPELTCQHVDPVTSVAAGQTAATEVKILILKGTLDDVLRNVEAERTSLR
;
A
#
# COMPACT_ATOMS: atom_id res chain seq x y z
N MET A 1 22.31 -11.41 -101.86
CA MET A 1 21.34 -12.38 -101.39
C MET A 1 21.85 -12.95 -99.99
N ILE A 2 21.30 -12.50 -98.96
CA ILE A 2 21.74 -12.88 -97.58
C ILE A 2 20.54 -13.56 -96.89
N THR A 3 20.69 -14.81 -96.63
CA THR A 3 19.71 -15.60 -95.94
C THR A 3 19.97 -15.53 -94.40
N ALA A 4 19.05 -15.00 -93.65
CA ALA A 4 19.11 -14.96 -92.19
C ALA A 4 18.45 -16.19 -91.59
N SER A 5 19.19 -16.94 -90.80
CA SER A 5 18.71 -18.06 -90.02
C SER A 5 18.23 -17.60 -88.60
N TRP A 6 17.01 -17.89 -88.31
CA TRP A 6 16.43 -17.67 -86.97
C TRP A 6 16.68 -18.90 -86.02
N THR A 7 17.40 -18.72 -84.95
CA THR A 7 17.49 -19.70 -83.87
C THR A 7 16.62 -19.24 -82.71
N SER A 8 15.60 -19.99 -82.43
CA SER A 8 14.71 -19.82 -81.27
C SER A 8 15.41 -20.23 -79.97
N ARG A 9 15.59 -19.28 -79.05
CA ARG A 9 15.94 -19.61 -77.67
C ARG A 9 14.69 -19.61 -76.80
N GLN A 10 14.39 -20.73 -76.15
CA GLN A 10 13.41 -20.82 -75.14
C GLN A 10 13.92 -20.20 -73.81
N PRO A 11 13.13 -19.45 -73.06
CA PRO A 11 13.50 -19.00 -71.75
C PRO A 11 13.24 -20.08 -70.68
N SER A 12 14.27 -20.44 -69.94
CA SER A 12 14.20 -21.26 -68.73
C SER A 12 13.52 -20.48 -67.62
N ILE A 13 12.39 -20.98 -67.15
CA ILE A 13 11.67 -20.46 -65.98
C ILE A 13 12.37 -20.99 -64.74
N SER A 14 13.10 -20.13 -64.07
CA SER A 14 13.64 -20.42 -62.72
C SER A 14 12.57 -20.18 -61.68
N PHE A 15 12.10 -21.27 -61.03
CA PHE A 15 11.26 -21.19 -59.86
C PHE A 15 12.07 -20.67 -58.67
N LEU A 16 11.88 -19.43 -58.30
CA LEU A 16 12.33 -18.90 -57.00
C LEU A 16 11.31 -19.35 -55.94
N SER A 17 11.72 -20.30 -55.16
CA SER A 17 10.98 -20.68 -53.95
C SER A 17 11.18 -19.58 -52.89
N ALA A 18 10.18 -18.71 -52.71
CA ALA A 18 10.12 -17.75 -51.65
C ALA A 18 9.80 -18.48 -50.34
N LEU A 19 10.80 -18.70 -49.50
CA LEU A 19 10.63 -19.14 -48.12
C LEU A 19 10.05 -17.97 -47.29
N ALA A 20 8.75 -17.96 -47.06
CA ALA A 20 8.11 -17.03 -46.15
C ALA A 20 8.45 -17.46 -44.72
N ALA A 21 9.45 -16.82 -44.13
CA ALA A 21 9.72 -16.92 -42.71
C ALA A 21 8.60 -16.20 -41.93
N VAL A 22 7.65 -16.95 -41.40
CA VAL A 22 6.65 -16.44 -40.46
C VAL A 22 7.37 -16.12 -39.14
N PHE A 23 7.74 -14.89 -38.95
CA PHE A 23 8.15 -14.38 -37.64
C PHE A 23 6.92 -14.36 -36.73
N CYS A 24 6.75 -15.41 -35.93
CA CYS A 24 5.83 -15.39 -34.80
C CYS A 24 6.42 -14.42 -33.75
N VAL A 25 6.03 -13.16 -33.82
CA VAL A 25 6.27 -12.21 -32.75
C VAL A 25 5.38 -12.61 -31.58
N THR A 26 5.88 -13.44 -30.70
CA THR A 26 5.29 -13.64 -29.38
C THR A 26 5.39 -12.32 -28.63
N ILE A 27 4.31 -11.54 -28.66
CA ILE A 27 4.14 -10.42 -27.76
C ILE A 27 4.03 -11.04 -26.37
N LEU A 28 5.15 -11.07 -25.64
CA LEU A 28 5.12 -11.29 -24.19
C LEU A 28 4.36 -10.10 -23.60
N HIS A 29 3.05 -10.25 -23.45
CA HIS A 29 2.33 -9.41 -22.52
C HIS A 29 2.95 -9.71 -21.16
N ALA A 30 3.64 -8.73 -20.58
CA ALA A 30 4.00 -8.79 -19.18
C ALA A 30 2.69 -9.03 -18.42
N GLN A 31 2.46 -10.27 -17.99
CA GLN A 31 1.28 -10.58 -17.18
C GLN A 31 1.43 -9.77 -15.90
N THR A 32 0.59 -8.77 -15.75
CA THR A 32 0.47 -8.01 -14.49
C THR A 32 0.32 -9.04 -13.38
N GLN A 33 1.28 -9.06 -12.45
CA GLN A 33 1.23 -10.03 -11.37
C GLN A 33 -0.04 -9.81 -10.58
N SER A 34 -0.87 -10.84 -10.49
CA SER A 34 -2.16 -10.77 -9.81
C SER A 34 -2.49 -12.08 -9.12
N VAL A 35 -3.19 -11.99 -8.01
CA VAL A 35 -3.78 -13.11 -7.27
C VAL A 35 -5.27 -12.86 -7.07
N GLN A 36 -6.06 -13.93 -7.00
CA GLN A 36 -7.51 -13.90 -6.75
C GLN A 36 -7.88 -14.98 -5.76
N ASN A 37 -8.74 -14.66 -4.79
CA ASN A 37 -9.28 -15.62 -3.83
C ASN A 37 -10.65 -16.19 -4.24
N GLY A 38 -11.19 -17.06 -3.40
CA GLY A 38 -12.50 -17.70 -3.61
C GLY A 38 -13.69 -16.75 -3.56
N THR A 39 -13.57 -15.62 -2.87
CA THR A 39 -14.62 -14.59 -2.74
C THR A 39 -14.67 -13.64 -3.93
N GLY A 40 -13.66 -13.70 -4.81
CA GLY A 40 -13.53 -12.83 -5.98
C GLY A 40 -12.77 -11.53 -5.71
N LEU A 41 -12.19 -11.34 -4.53
CA LEU A 41 -11.19 -10.29 -4.29
C LEU A 41 -9.94 -10.58 -5.13
N ARG A 42 -9.32 -9.53 -5.63
CA ARG A 42 -8.08 -9.61 -6.40
C ARG A 42 -7.06 -8.63 -5.86
N LEU A 43 -5.81 -9.05 -5.86
CA LEU A 43 -4.66 -8.21 -5.56
C LEU A 43 -3.78 -8.13 -6.80
N LEU A 44 -3.46 -6.92 -7.24
CA LEU A 44 -2.72 -6.65 -8.48
C LEU A 44 -1.52 -5.76 -8.20
N VAL A 45 -0.42 -5.98 -8.89
CA VAL A 45 0.66 -4.97 -8.98
C VAL A 45 0.15 -3.80 -9.82
N ALA A 46 -0.08 -2.65 -9.18
CA ALA A 46 -0.65 -1.46 -9.80
C ALA A 46 0.42 -0.58 -10.46
N ASN A 47 1.65 -0.65 -9.97
CA ASN A 47 2.77 0.10 -10.50
C ASN A 47 4.06 -0.73 -10.39
N GLU A 48 4.72 -0.96 -11.52
CA GLU A 48 5.98 -1.72 -11.54
C GLU A 48 7.19 -0.92 -11.06
N LYS A 49 7.08 0.40 -11.00
CA LYS A 49 8.20 1.30 -10.62
C LYS A 49 8.22 1.61 -9.13
N ASN A 50 7.07 1.54 -8.48
CA ASN A 50 6.87 1.82 -7.06
C ASN A 50 6.14 0.64 -6.43
N PRO A 51 6.26 0.42 -5.13
CA PRO A 51 5.58 -0.69 -4.44
C PRO A 51 4.08 -0.38 -4.24
N VAL A 52 3.33 -0.28 -5.34
CA VAL A 52 1.89 0.00 -5.30
C VAL A 52 1.10 -1.22 -5.75
N LEU A 53 0.20 -1.66 -4.89
CA LEU A 53 -0.77 -2.70 -5.17
C LEU A 53 -2.17 -2.10 -5.31
N ALA A 54 -3.04 -2.75 -6.09
CA ALA A 54 -4.46 -2.43 -6.12
C ALA A 54 -5.26 -3.62 -5.58
N ILE A 55 -6.19 -3.34 -4.70
CA ILE A 55 -7.17 -4.32 -4.21
C ILE A 55 -8.47 -4.07 -4.96
N VAL A 56 -8.92 -5.08 -5.70
CA VAL A 56 -10.13 -5.00 -6.56
C VAL A 56 -11.23 -5.83 -5.96
N LEU A 57 -12.36 -5.21 -5.72
CA LEU A 57 -13.55 -5.82 -5.13
C LEU A 57 -14.19 -6.85 -6.07
N PRO A 58 -14.95 -7.84 -5.53
CA PRO A 58 -15.75 -8.76 -6.32
C PRO A 58 -16.74 -8.01 -7.20
N GLY A 59 -16.76 -8.35 -8.50
CA GLY A 59 -17.64 -7.74 -9.51
C GLY A 59 -17.11 -6.43 -10.12
N TYR A 60 -15.97 -5.90 -9.63
CA TYR A 60 -15.31 -4.74 -10.24
C TYR A 60 -14.27 -5.20 -11.28
N THR A 61 -13.92 -4.30 -12.20
CA THR A 61 -12.93 -4.60 -13.23
C THR A 61 -11.50 -4.49 -12.69
N ALA A 62 -10.52 -5.06 -13.39
CA ALA A 62 -9.11 -4.92 -13.01
C ALA A 62 -8.57 -3.48 -13.13
N THR A 63 -9.32 -2.59 -13.79
CA THR A 63 -8.99 -1.16 -13.91
C THR A 63 -9.53 -0.33 -12.76
N ASP A 64 -10.31 -0.92 -11.85
CA ASP A 64 -10.74 -0.23 -10.64
C ASP A 64 -9.53 0.04 -9.74
N ARG A 65 -9.36 1.29 -9.36
CA ARG A 65 -8.26 1.79 -8.53
C ARG A 65 -8.77 2.42 -7.24
N SER A 66 -9.95 2.05 -6.80
CA SER A 66 -10.57 2.62 -5.61
C SER A 66 -9.80 2.34 -4.33
N ILE A 67 -9.01 1.28 -4.29
CA ILE A 67 -8.15 0.91 -3.16
C ILE A 67 -6.75 0.63 -3.71
N GLU A 68 -5.91 1.66 -3.76
CA GLU A 68 -4.49 1.50 -4.02
C GLU A 68 -3.72 1.53 -2.71
N VAL A 69 -2.72 0.69 -2.57
CA VAL A 69 -1.90 0.60 -1.35
C VAL A 69 -0.45 0.79 -1.73
N ILE A 70 0.17 1.83 -1.19
CA ILE A 70 1.63 1.97 -1.22
C ILE A 70 2.18 1.11 -0.07
N PHE A 71 3.08 0.19 -0.42
CA PHE A 71 3.48 -0.81 0.57
C PHE A 71 4.99 -1.12 0.51
N PRO A 72 5.72 -0.42 1.39
CA PRO A 72 5.29 0.73 2.18
C PRO A 72 5.55 2.06 1.43
N GLU A 73 4.98 3.12 1.98
CA GLU A 73 5.33 4.48 1.58
C GLU A 73 6.78 4.79 1.96
N HIS A 74 7.16 4.46 3.18
CA HIS A 74 8.53 4.52 3.70
C HIS A 74 8.67 3.60 4.92
N VAL A 75 9.89 3.40 5.36
CA VAL A 75 10.20 2.80 6.66
C VAL A 75 10.61 3.93 7.60
N THR A 76 9.99 3.99 8.76
CA THR A 76 10.42 4.89 9.84
C THR A 76 11.32 4.09 10.78
N ALA A 77 12.49 4.63 11.09
CA ALA A 77 13.49 3.98 11.92
C ALA A 77 14.13 4.97 12.90
N LYS A 78 14.42 4.51 14.13
CA LYS A 78 15.17 5.25 15.13
C LYS A 78 16.28 4.37 15.66
N LEU A 79 17.52 4.76 15.37
CA LEU A 79 18.71 4.08 15.90
C LEU A 79 18.81 4.28 17.41
N HIS A 80 19.30 3.28 18.12
CA HIS A 80 19.62 3.39 19.54
C HIS A 80 20.58 4.56 19.81
N GLY A 81 20.16 5.43 20.74
CA GLY A 81 20.88 6.64 21.07
C GLY A 81 20.59 7.86 20.18
N SER A 82 19.82 7.73 19.12
CA SER A 82 19.34 8.89 18.34
C SER A 82 18.23 9.63 19.09
N SER A 83 18.18 10.97 18.93
CA SER A 83 17.08 11.77 19.47
C SER A 83 15.80 11.63 18.66
N GLU A 84 15.92 11.58 17.34
CA GLU A 84 14.80 11.62 16.39
C GLU A 84 14.78 10.38 15.49
N PRO A 85 13.60 9.96 15.05
CA PRO A 85 13.46 8.97 13.98
C PRO A 85 13.77 9.59 12.61
N GLU A 86 14.11 8.74 11.66
CA GLU A 86 14.29 9.11 10.26
C GLU A 86 13.42 8.27 9.34
N HIS A 87 13.12 8.80 8.16
CA HIS A 87 12.35 8.11 7.14
C HIS A 87 13.29 7.56 6.06
N LEU A 88 13.30 6.23 5.92
CA LEU A 88 14.03 5.51 4.88
C LEU A 88 13.10 5.27 3.69
N TYR A 89 13.30 6.03 2.62
CA TYR A 89 12.52 5.89 1.39
C TYR A 89 13.13 4.82 0.49
N LEU A 90 12.36 3.80 0.14
CA LEU A 90 12.88 2.62 -0.56
C LEU A 90 13.18 2.84 -2.03
N PHE A 91 12.45 3.74 -2.70
CA PHE A 91 12.48 3.92 -4.15
C PHE A 91 12.64 5.38 -4.58
N THR A 92 13.36 6.17 -3.79
CA THR A 92 13.62 7.61 -4.04
C THR A 92 15.11 7.91 -4.22
N GLY A 93 15.47 9.07 -4.72
CA GLY A 93 16.85 9.50 -4.91
C GLY A 93 17.64 8.62 -5.88
N VAL A 94 18.84 8.23 -5.50
CA VAL A 94 19.71 7.32 -6.30
C VAL A 94 19.06 5.94 -6.45
N GLN A 95 18.25 5.54 -5.50
CA GLN A 95 17.53 4.26 -5.51
C GLN A 95 16.31 4.25 -6.44
N ARG A 96 15.86 5.37 -6.99
CA ARG A 96 14.75 5.46 -7.96
C ARG A 96 14.94 4.61 -9.22
N ALA A 97 16.18 4.32 -9.58
CA ALA A 97 16.49 3.45 -10.70
C ALA A 97 16.21 1.97 -10.43
N GLN A 98 16.04 1.59 -9.16
CA GLN A 98 15.78 0.22 -8.75
C GLN A 98 14.28 0.05 -8.51
N LYS A 99 13.66 -0.80 -9.32
CA LYS A 99 12.25 -1.18 -9.18
C LYS A 99 12.11 -2.32 -8.20
N PRO A 100 10.93 -2.52 -7.57
CA PRO A 100 10.65 -3.75 -6.86
C PRO A 100 10.79 -4.94 -7.82
N VAL A 101 11.49 -5.97 -7.38
CA VAL A 101 11.50 -7.27 -8.07
C VAL A 101 10.40 -8.11 -7.43
N TRP A 102 9.26 -8.14 -8.08
CA TRP A 102 8.08 -8.81 -7.58
C TRP A 102 8.18 -10.32 -7.71
N HIS A 103 7.90 -11.01 -6.64
CA HIS A 103 7.74 -12.47 -6.59
C HIS A 103 6.31 -12.83 -6.21
N ARG A 104 5.76 -13.86 -6.85
CA ARG A 104 4.45 -14.40 -6.52
C ARG A 104 4.58 -15.82 -6.00
N THR A 105 3.99 -16.09 -4.84
CA THR A 105 3.94 -17.41 -4.24
C THR A 105 2.52 -17.69 -3.72
N GLY A 106 1.79 -18.58 -4.39
CA GLY A 106 0.41 -18.87 -4.05
C GLY A 106 -0.50 -17.65 -4.15
N ASN A 107 -1.06 -17.23 -3.02
CA ASN A 107 -1.91 -16.03 -2.88
C ASN A 107 -1.15 -14.78 -2.41
N SER A 108 0.19 -14.82 -2.37
CA SER A 108 1.04 -13.72 -1.93
C SER A 108 1.81 -13.08 -3.07
N ILE A 109 2.06 -11.78 -2.93
CA ILE A 109 2.97 -10.97 -3.77
C ILE A 109 3.96 -10.31 -2.83
N GLU A 110 5.26 -10.43 -3.14
CA GLU A 110 6.33 -9.97 -2.25
C GLU A 110 7.51 -9.38 -3.01
N TYR A 111 8.34 -8.62 -2.31
CA TYR A 111 9.66 -8.18 -2.75
C TYR A 111 10.59 -8.00 -1.56
N GLU A 112 11.89 -8.02 -1.83
CA GLU A 112 12.93 -7.80 -0.84
C GLU A 112 13.79 -6.59 -1.22
N ARG A 113 14.44 -5.98 -0.21
CA ARG A 113 15.34 -4.87 -0.41
C ARG A 113 16.32 -4.70 0.76
N ASP A 114 17.54 -4.28 0.45
CA ASP A 114 18.43 -3.75 1.46
C ASP A 114 18.18 -2.25 1.62
N LEU A 115 18.01 -1.81 2.86
CA LEU A 115 17.82 -0.41 3.24
C LEU A 115 19.17 0.17 3.69
N ASP A 116 19.28 1.49 3.62
CA ASP A 116 20.37 2.21 4.26
C ASP A 116 20.39 1.88 5.77
N GLY A 117 21.56 1.84 6.38
CA GLY A 117 21.71 1.46 7.78
C GLY A 117 21.77 -0.04 8.05
N GLY A 118 21.91 -0.88 7.00
CA GLY A 118 22.19 -2.30 7.14
C GLY A 118 21.00 -3.16 7.51
N VAL A 119 19.78 -2.73 7.18
CA VAL A 119 18.57 -3.51 7.36
C VAL A 119 18.19 -4.20 6.06
N HIS A 120 18.07 -5.54 6.08
CA HIS A 120 17.43 -6.27 5.00
C HIS A 120 15.91 -6.31 5.25
N PHE A 121 15.15 -5.89 4.28
CA PHE A 121 13.72 -5.68 4.36
C PHE A 121 12.97 -6.59 3.39
N LEU A 122 11.96 -7.28 3.91
CA LEU A 122 11.01 -8.05 3.11
C LEU A 122 9.62 -7.46 3.31
N ALA A 123 8.91 -7.24 2.21
CA ALA A 123 7.51 -6.84 2.19
C ALA A 123 6.67 -7.88 1.45
N ARG A 124 5.65 -8.41 2.11
CA ARG A 124 4.74 -9.43 1.57
C ARG A 124 3.29 -9.02 1.78
N ALA A 125 2.51 -9.08 0.71
CA ALA A 125 1.06 -8.90 0.73
C ALA A 125 0.38 -10.24 0.41
N THR A 126 -0.41 -10.76 1.34
CA THR A 126 -1.12 -12.02 1.22
C THR A 126 -2.61 -11.74 1.07
N LEU A 127 -3.21 -12.19 -0.03
CA LEU A 127 -4.63 -12.09 -0.25
C LEU A 127 -5.36 -13.17 0.57
N GLU A 128 -6.25 -12.74 1.44
CA GLU A 128 -7.10 -13.57 2.28
C GLU A 128 -8.57 -13.46 1.85
N ASP A 129 -9.46 -14.25 2.44
CA ASP A 129 -10.86 -14.30 2.00
C ASP A 129 -11.62 -12.98 2.22
N ASP A 130 -11.21 -12.22 3.20
CA ASP A 130 -11.84 -10.97 3.64
C ASP A 130 -10.96 -9.72 3.46
N GLY A 131 -9.79 -9.85 2.82
CA GLY A 131 -8.91 -8.70 2.63
C GLY A 131 -7.48 -9.06 2.27
N VAL A 132 -6.53 -8.23 2.72
CA VAL A 132 -5.10 -8.41 2.45
C VAL A 132 -4.31 -8.21 3.74
N LEU A 133 -3.47 -9.19 4.06
CA LEU A 133 -2.48 -9.10 5.12
C LEU A 133 -1.16 -8.58 4.56
N PHE A 134 -0.67 -7.46 5.06
CA PHE A 134 0.64 -6.89 4.78
C PHE A 134 1.60 -7.26 5.89
N HIS A 135 2.64 -7.98 5.54
CA HIS A 135 3.70 -8.43 6.45
C HIS A 135 5.01 -7.77 6.05
N TYR A 136 5.69 -7.21 7.04
CA TYR A 136 7.01 -6.61 6.89
C TYR A 136 8.00 -7.27 7.84
N GLU A 137 9.15 -7.66 7.32
CA GLU A 137 10.24 -8.24 8.10
C GLU A 137 11.49 -7.37 7.97
N PHE A 138 12.15 -7.15 9.10
CA PHE A 138 13.35 -6.33 9.23
C PHE A 138 14.47 -7.19 9.82
N LEU A 139 15.42 -7.64 9.02
CA LEU A 139 16.64 -8.27 9.48
C LEU A 139 17.72 -7.19 9.64
N ASN A 140 18.03 -6.84 10.87
CA ASN A 140 19.07 -5.88 11.20
C ASN A 140 20.45 -6.53 11.10
N ARG A 141 21.18 -6.28 10.02
CA ARG A 141 22.55 -6.78 9.79
C ARG A 141 23.62 -5.84 10.34
N SER A 142 23.23 -4.71 10.95
CA SER A 142 24.15 -3.78 11.57
C SER A 142 24.56 -4.23 12.98
N ASP A 143 25.53 -3.55 13.57
CA ASP A 143 25.98 -3.73 14.95
C ASP A 143 25.22 -2.85 15.96
N THR A 144 24.28 -2.03 15.50
CA THR A 144 23.50 -1.09 16.31
C THR A 144 22.01 -1.50 16.30
N ALA A 145 21.37 -1.46 17.46
CA ALA A 145 19.94 -1.72 17.57
C ALA A 145 19.10 -0.56 17.02
N TYR A 146 17.91 -0.87 16.58
CA TYR A 146 16.85 0.12 16.31
C TYR A 146 15.84 0.07 17.46
N ASP A 147 15.72 1.19 18.19
CA ASP A 147 14.73 1.33 19.28
C ASP A 147 13.31 1.38 18.73
N MET A 148 13.18 1.79 17.47
CA MET A 148 11.93 1.83 16.73
C MET A 148 12.19 1.54 15.25
N ILE A 149 11.36 0.66 14.67
CA ILE A 149 11.31 0.44 13.24
C ILE A 149 9.92 -0.03 12.83
N TYR A 150 9.38 0.51 11.74
CA TYR A 150 8.14 0.06 11.15
C TYR A 150 8.00 0.53 9.69
N ALA A 151 7.21 -0.18 8.93
CA ALA A 151 6.86 0.17 7.55
C ALA A 151 5.46 0.79 7.51
N VAL A 152 5.31 1.91 6.83
CA VAL A 152 4.04 2.63 6.69
C VAL A 152 3.25 2.05 5.54
N THR A 153 2.20 1.29 5.84
CA THR A 153 1.21 0.88 4.85
C THR A 153 0.29 2.05 4.57
N ASP A 154 0.23 2.50 3.32
CA ASP A 154 -0.55 3.68 2.93
C ASP A 154 -1.66 3.31 1.92
N PRO A 155 -2.83 2.83 2.39
CA PRO A 155 -4.00 2.65 1.54
C PRO A 155 -4.55 4.02 1.15
N ARG A 156 -4.57 4.31 -0.14
CA ARG A 156 -5.15 5.52 -0.72
C ARG A 156 -6.51 5.19 -1.31
N LEU A 157 -7.54 5.72 -0.68
CA LEU A 157 -8.91 5.46 -1.05
C LEU A 157 -9.39 6.49 -2.07
N THR A 158 -9.75 6.01 -3.26
CA THR A 158 -10.26 6.84 -4.36
C THR A 158 -11.61 6.34 -4.84
N GLY A 159 -12.14 6.90 -5.91
CA GLY A 159 -13.40 6.45 -6.51
C GLY A 159 -14.53 6.32 -5.50
N ASN A 160 -15.08 5.12 -5.38
CA ASN A 160 -16.22 4.86 -4.50
C ASN A 160 -15.91 5.00 -3.00
N PHE A 161 -14.63 4.94 -2.60
CA PHE A 161 -14.20 5.11 -1.21
C PHE A 161 -13.63 6.50 -0.90
N HIS A 162 -13.49 7.36 -1.92
CA HIS A 162 -12.93 8.69 -1.70
C HIS A 162 -13.82 9.53 -0.76
N ASP A 163 -13.24 10.00 0.34
CA ASP A 163 -13.94 10.66 1.44
C ASP A 163 -13.25 11.95 1.86
N VAL A 164 -13.18 12.92 0.93
CA VAL A 164 -12.47 14.21 1.10
C VAL A 164 -12.90 15.02 2.32
N ARG A 165 -14.08 14.74 2.87
CA ARG A 165 -14.60 15.42 4.07
C ARG A 165 -14.52 14.58 5.32
N LEU A 166 -14.03 13.33 5.22
CA LEU A 166 -13.99 12.34 6.29
C LEU A 166 -15.35 12.18 7.02
N GLU A 167 -16.43 12.18 6.24
CA GLU A 167 -17.81 12.01 6.72
C GLU A 167 -18.23 10.54 6.80
N ARG A 168 -17.39 9.63 6.28
CA ARG A 168 -17.60 8.18 6.23
C ARG A 168 -16.41 7.41 6.78
N THR A 169 -15.43 8.10 7.39
CA THR A 169 -14.21 7.54 7.96
C THR A 169 -14.30 7.58 9.48
N TYR A 170 -14.12 6.43 10.11
CA TYR A 170 -14.39 6.19 11.51
C TYR A 170 -13.19 5.60 12.23
N VAL A 171 -13.10 5.90 13.52
CA VAL A 171 -12.20 5.28 14.50
C VAL A 171 -13.02 4.76 15.67
N HIS A 172 -12.47 3.90 16.50
CA HIS A 172 -13.16 3.34 17.67
C HIS A 172 -12.58 3.91 18.97
N HIS A 173 -13.47 4.31 19.85
CA HIS A 173 -13.20 4.77 21.21
C HIS A 173 -13.98 3.92 22.21
N LYS A 174 -13.69 4.05 23.49
CA LYS A 174 -14.38 3.33 24.58
C LYS A 174 -15.91 3.38 24.52
N ASN A 175 -16.47 4.40 23.90
CA ASN A 175 -17.93 4.59 23.77
C ASN A 175 -18.46 4.20 22.38
N GLY A 176 -17.68 3.55 21.55
CA GLY A 176 -18.05 3.10 20.21
C GLY A 176 -17.37 3.91 19.11
N PHE A 177 -17.87 3.73 17.88
CA PHE A 177 -17.33 4.41 16.71
C PHE A 177 -17.69 5.90 16.68
N ASP A 178 -16.72 6.69 16.22
CA ASP A 178 -16.89 8.12 15.98
C ASP A 178 -16.21 8.50 14.66
N LEU A 179 -16.68 9.58 14.05
CA LEU A 179 -16.02 10.11 12.85
C LEU A 179 -14.60 10.55 13.19
N LEU A 180 -13.65 10.17 12.35
CA LEU A 180 -12.25 10.59 12.51
C LEU A 180 -12.15 12.12 12.65
N ALA A 181 -12.93 12.88 11.92
CA ALA A 181 -12.93 14.34 11.89
C ALA A 181 -13.91 15.01 12.87
N SER A 182 -14.54 14.26 13.80
CA SER A 182 -15.60 14.79 14.68
C SER A 182 -15.18 16.00 15.52
N GLU A 183 -13.93 16.01 15.98
CA GLU A 183 -13.38 17.07 16.84
C GLU A 183 -12.56 18.11 16.08
N THR A 184 -12.64 18.15 14.74
CA THR A 184 -11.86 19.09 13.93
C THR A 184 -12.65 20.34 13.64
N PRO A 185 -12.50 21.43 14.43
CA PRO A 185 -13.42 22.57 14.36
C PRO A 185 -13.31 23.38 13.07
N ALA A 186 -12.13 23.42 12.47
CA ALA A 186 -11.84 24.23 11.29
C ALA A 186 -12.04 23.51 9.96
N ARG A 187 -12.41 22.22 9.96
CA ARG A 187 -12.49 21.40 8.75
C ARG A 187 -13.40 21.95 7.64
N LEU A 188 -14.38 22.75 8.00
CA LEU A 188 -15.31 23.35 7.05
C LEU A 188 -14.87 24.73 6.56
N THR A 189 -13.89 25.34 7.18
CA THR A 189 -13.42 26.71 6.91
C THR A 189 -12.04 26.78 6.30
N MET A 190 -11.23 25.73 6.45
CA MET A 190 -9.88 25.65 5.87
C MET A 190 -9.91 24.91 4.53
N PRO A 191 -9.09 25.30 3.54
CA PRO A 191 -8.86 24.50 2.35
C PRO A 191 -8.32 23.11 2.73
N LEU A 192 -8.83 22.06 2.09
CA LEU A 192 -8.45 20.67 2.39
C LEU A 192 -6.95 20.42 2.29
N SER A 193 -6.27 21.09 1.35
CA SER A 193 -4.80 21.00 1.18
C SER A 193 -3.98 21.60 2.33
N GLN A 194 -4.62 22.29 3.27
CA GLN A 194 -3.95 22.97 4.38
C GLN A 194 -4.16 22.26 5.73
N TRP A 195 -4.85 21.14 5.78
CA TRP A 195 -5.09 20.47 7.03
C TRP A 195 -5.17 18.95 6.88
N LEU A 196 -4.64 18.24 7.88
CA LEU A 196 -4.82 16.81 8.08
C LEU A 196 -5.67 16.64 9.34
N PRO A 197 -6.90 16.19 9.27
CA PRO A 197 -7.69 15.96 10.46
C PRO A 197 -7.23 14.68 11.13
N SER A 198 -7.15 14.73 12.43
CA SER A 198 -7.28 13.54 13.24
C SER A 198 -6.10 12.62 13.27
N ARG A 199 -5.15 13.03 14.04
CA ARG A 199 -4.09 12.20 14.54
C ARG A 199 -4.43 11.73 15.93
N TYR A 200 -4.78 10.46 16.06
CA TYR A 200 -4.89 9.81 17.35
C TYR A 200 -3.53 9.19 17.65
N LEU A 201 -2.78 9.83 18.52
CA LEU A 201 -1.48 9.34 18.93
C LEU A 201 -1.64 8.60 20.25
N ASP A 202 -1.42 7.32 20.21
CA ASP A 202 -1.03 6.59 21.38
C ASP A 202 0.49 6.63 21.46
N SER A 203 0.99 7.54 22.30
CA SER A 203 2.36 8.00 22.30
C SER A 203 3.34 6.99 22.86
N PHE A 204 3.63 5.91 22.11
CA PHE A 204 4.71 5.03 22.49
C PHE A 204 6.09 5.59 22.13
N THR A 205 6.18 6.39 21.09
CA THR A 205 7.44 6.46 20.36
C THR A 205 8.00 7.84 20.17
N TRP A 206 7.19 8.88 20.19
CA TRP A 206 7.66 10.26 20.24
C TRP A 206 6.66 11.17 20.96
N PRO A 207 7.16 12.20 21.64
CA PRO A 207 6.30 13.11 22.39
C PRO A 207 5.57 14.06 21.43
N VAL A 208 4.45 13.60 20.89
CA VAL A 208 3.52 14.52 20.23
C VAL A 208 2.44 14.88 21.23
N PRO A 209 2.17 16.17 21.46
CA PRO A 209 1.09 16.60 22.32
C PRO A 209 -0.23 16.01 21.88
N LYS A 210 -0.96 15.34 22.79
CA LYS A 210 -2.22 14.64 22.47
C LYS A 210 -3.35 15.61 22.11
N GLU A 211 -3.29 16.81 22.61
CA GLU A 211 -4.30 17.84 22.38
C GLU A 211 -3.61 19.07 21.82
N SER A 212 -3.41 19.12 20.53
CA SER A 212 -2.83 20.30 19.92
C SER A 212 -3.17 20.41 18.45
N VAL A 213 -3.22 21.63 17.98
CA VAL A 213 -3.18 21.98 16.58
C VAL A 213 -1.74 22.30 16.25
N GLU A 214 -1.16 21.52 15.36
CA GLU A 214 0.22 21.66 14.92
C GLU A 214 0.26 22.17 13.49
N LEU A 215 0.75 23.39 13.28
CA LEU A 215 1.04 23.91 11.95
C LEU A 215 2.50 23.57 11.60
N ARG A 216 2.67 22.72 10.60
CA ARG A 216 3.98 22.32 10.11
C ARG A 216 4.59 23.39 9.19
N SER A 217 5.90 23.32 9.01
CA SER A 217 6.66 24.20 8.11
C SER A 217 6.23 24.12 6.64
N ASP A 218 5.58 23.01 6.23
CA ASP A 218 5.00 22.81 4.90
C ASP A 218 3.61 23.46 4.73
N GLY A 219 3.09 24.10 5.78
CA GLY A 219 1.78 24.76 5.80
C GLY A 219 0.61 23.82 6.08
N ILE A 220 0.88 22.55 6.39
CA ILE A 220 -0.15 21.56 6.72
C ILE A 220 -0.43 21.60 8.22
N THR A 221 -1.72 21.61 8.58
CA THR A 221 -2.18 21.62 9.96
C THR A 221 -2.59 20.21 10.38
N TYR A 222 -1.98 19.72 11.44
CA TYR A 222 -2.37 18.46 12.10
C TYR A 222 -3.25 18.75 13.29
N TYR A 223 -4.33 17.97 13.41
CA TYR A 223 -5.22 18.00 14.57
C TYR A 223 -4.98 16.74 15.40
N ASN A 224 -4.24 16.87 16.49
CA ASN A 224 -4.07 15.79 17.45
C ASN A 224 -5.30 15.73 18.36
N LYS A 225 -5.89 14.54 18.46
CA LYS A 225 -7.11 14.34 19.23
C LYS A 225 -6.82 14.10 20.71
N SER A 226 -7.76 14.54 21.56
CA SER A 226 -7.67 14.39 23.00
C SER A 226 -8.07 13.00 23.49
N ARG A 227 -9.01 12.37 22.79
CA ARG A 227 -9.50 11.03 23.14
C ARG A 227 -8.62 9.95 22.53
N ALA A 228 -8.18 9.01 23.37
CA ALA A 228 -7.48 7.83 22.88
C ALA A 228 -8.44 6.92 22.11
N VAL A 229 -7.94 6.33 21.01
CA VAL A 229 -8.57 5.16 20.41
C VAL A 229 -8.31 3.95 21.30
N ASP A 230 -9.26 3.03 21.40
CA ASP A 230 -9.11 1.79 22.16
C ASP A 230 -8.92 0.57 21.25
N GLU A 231 -9.21 0.74 19.95
CA GLU A 231 -8.89 -0.23 18.91
C GLU A 231 -7.95 0.38 17.86
N PRO A 232 -6.89 -0.33 17.47
CA PRO A 232 -5.91 0.13 16.49
C PRO A 232 -6.47 0.00 15.06
N LEU A 233 -7.56 0.68 14.76
CA LEU A 233 -8.27 0.57 13.50
C LEU A 233 -8.77 1.93 12.98
N ILE A 234 -8.89 2.01 11.66
CA ILE A 234 -9.58 3.06 10.93
C ILE A 234 -10.43 2.41 9.83
N ALA A 235 -11.67 2.85 9.64
CA ALA A 235 -12.60 2.26 8.69
C ALA A 235 -13.30 3.33 7.85
N THR A 236 -13.48 3.08 6.56
CA THR A 236 -14.19 3.98 5.63
C THR A 236 -15.25 3.21 4.84
N PHE A 237 -16.48 3.74 4.85
CA PHE A 237 -17.53 3.24 3.99
C PHE A 237 -17.38 3.71 2.54
N SER A 238 -17.75 2.84 1.59
CA SER A 238 -18.02 3.26 0.22
C SER A 238 -19.13 4.30 0.17
N THR A 239 -19.21 5.08 -0.92
CA THR A 239 -20.23 6.12 -1.12
C THR A 239 -21.65 5.56 -1.04
N ASP A 240 -21.86 4.36 -1.58
CA ASP A 240 -23.16 3.66 -1.54
C ASP A 240 -23.38 2.86 -0.24
N ARG A 241 -22.45 2.94 0.70
CA ARG A 241 -22.44 2.23 2.00
C ARG A 241 -22.59 0.72 1.93
N LYS A 242 -22.29 0.11 0.78
CA LYS A 242 -22.35 -1.35 0.64
C LYS A 242 -21.08 -2.06 1.10
N TRP A 243 -19.96 -1.35 1.06
CA TRP A 243 -18.66 -1.90 1.42
C TRP A 243 -18.01 -1.06 2.51
N VAL A 244 -17.23 -1.72 3.35
CA VAL A 244 -16.33 -1.10 4.31
C VAL A 244 -14.92 -1.59 4.02
N VAL A 245 -13.98 -0.65 4.01
CA VAL A 245 -12.54 -0.91 4.06
C VAL A 245 -12.04 -0.49 5.42
N ALA A 246 -11.34 -1.37 6.12
CA ALA A 246 -10.76 -1.06 7.41
C ALA A 246 -9.30 -1.51 7.47
N SER A 247 -8.42 -0.63 7.92
CA SER A 247 -7.03 -0.95 8.23
C SER A 247 -6.88 -1.12 9.72
N PHE A 248 -6.19 -2.20 10.15
CA PHE A 248 -5.90 -2.42 11.57
C PHE A 248 -4.61 -3.18 11.79
N THR A 249 -4.10 -3.11 13.01
CA THR A 249 -2.88 -3.77 13.46
C THR A 249 -3.11 -4.41 14.82
N ARG A 250 -2.11 -5.14 15.33
CA ARG A 250 -2.18 -5.67 16.70
C ARG A 250 -2.20 -4.55 17.74
N THR A 251 -1.29 -3.61 17.58
CA THR A 251 -1.11 -2.40 18.39
C THR A 251 -0.62 -1.29 17.50
N THR A 252 -0.95 -0.05 17.81
CA THR A 252 -0.48 1.09 17.01
C THR A 252 0.00 2.24 17.88
N GLY A 253 0.96 3.01 17.36
CA GLY A 253 1.35 4.31 17.91
C GLY A 253 0.60 5.47 17.24
N ASN A 254 -0.10 5.21 16.14
CA ASN A 254 -0.68 6.27 15.33
C ASN A 254 -1.84 5.77 14.49
N VAL A 255 -2.98 6.47 14.57
CA VAL A 255 -4.13 6.29 13.67
C VAL A 255 -4.48 7.62 13.07
N TRP A 256 -4.39 7.76 11.75
CA TRP A 256 -4.68 9.02 11.10
C TRP A 256 -5.06 8.87 9.63
N SER A 257 -5.69 9.91 9.09
CA SER A 257 -5.94 10.07 7.67
C SER A 257 -5.79 11.52 7.26
N ASN A 258 -5.56 11.78 6.00
CA ASN A 258 -5.68 13.11 5.43
C ASN A 258 -6.87 13.19 4.47
N PRO A 259 -7.49 14.37 4.36
CA PRO A 259 -8.70 14.52 3.55
C PRO A 259 -8.42 14.50 2.04
N GLU A 260 -7.22 14.84 1.61
CA GLU A 260 -6.87 14.89 0.19
C GLU A 260 -6.62 13.49 -0.38
N LEU A 261 -5.85 12.68 0.34
CA LEU A 261 -5.48 11.34 -0.09
C LEU A 261 -6.44 10.27 0.41
N THR A 262 -7.24 10.60 1.44
CA THR A 262 -8.12 9.67 2.16
C THR A 262 -7.43 8.36 2.53
N CYS A 263 -6.16 8.48 2.95
CA CYS A 263 -5.35 7.36 3.36
C CYS A 263 -5.75 6.86 4.75
N GLN A 264 -5.39 5.61 5.04
CA GLN A 264 -5.72 4.95 6.30
C GLN A 264 -4.44 4.48 6.99
N HIS A 265 -3.84 5.35 7.80
CA HIS A 265 -2.64 5.00 8.53
C HIS A 265 -2.97 4.39 9.89
N VAL A 266 -2.51 3.16 10.09
CA VAL A 266 -2.43 2.46 11.36
C VAL A 266 -1.05 1.84 11.44
N ASP A 267 -0.12 2.52 12.11
CA ASP A 267 1.30 2.20 12.00
C ASP A 267 1.76 1.30 13.15
N PRO A 268 2.02 0.01 12.89
CA PRO A 268 2.57 -0.90 13.90
C PRO A 268 4.03 -0.59 14.14
N VAL A 269 4.42 -0.51 15.41
CA VAL A 269 5.78 -0.16 15.79
C VAL A 269 6.44 -1.34 16.49
N THR A 270 7.71 -1.62 16.14
CA THR A 270 8.54 -2.61 16.79
C THR A 270 9.95 -2.08 17.01
N SER A 271 10.78 -2.86 17.70
CA SER A 271 12.22 -2.65 17.82
C SER A 271 12.97 -3.86 17.31
N VAL A 272 14.23 -3.69 16.92
CA VAL A 272 15.06 -4.81 16.46
C VAL A 272 16.50 -4.64 16.96
N ALA A 273 16.98 -5.63 17.70
CA ALA A 273 18.36 -5.65 18.16
C ALA A 273 19.36 -5.92 17.02
N ALA A 274 20.63 -5.58 17.23
CA ALA A 274 21.70 -5.91 16.29
C ALA A 274 21.73 -7.40 15.97
N GLY A 275 21.79 -7.75 14.70
CA GLY A 275 21.82 -9.13 14.22
C GLY A 275 20.51 -9.91 14.36
N GLN A 276 19.42 -9.27 14.76
CA GLN A 276 18.12 -9.91 14.96
C GLN A 276 17.11 -9.54 13.89
N THR A 277 16.01 -10.30 13.85
CA THR A 277 14.87 -10.06 12.97
C THR A 277 13.65 -9.64 13.80
N ALA A 278 12.91 -8.65 13.31
CA ALA A 278 11.60 -8.27 13.82
C ALA A 278 10.59 -8.20 12.68
N ALA A 279 9.31 -8.31 13.00
CA ALA A 279 8.25 -8.20 11.99
C ALA A 279 7.07 -7.39 12.52
N THR A 280 6.36 -6.77 11.57
CA THR A 280 5.08 -6.09 11.83
C THR A 280 4.07 -6.45 10.76
N GLU A 281 2.78 -6.38 11.11
CA GLU A 281 1.69 -6.72 10.21
C GLU A 281 0.58 -5.66 10.26
N VAL A 282 0.01 -5.39 9.07
CA VAL A 282 -1.17 -4.55 8.88
C VAL A 282 -2.19 -5.35 8.08
N LYS A 283 -3.42 -5.45 8.57
CA LYS A 283 -4.52 -6.05 7.82
C LYS A 283 -5.39 -4.96 7.21
N ILE A 284 -5.69 -5.10 5.92
CA ILE A 284 -6.75 -4.35 5.26
C ILE A 284 -7.92 -5.30 5.08
N LEU A 285 -8.94 -5.14 5.91
CA LEU A 285 -10.20 -5.86 5.88
C LEU A 285 -11.16 -5.20 4.88
N ILE A 286 -11.88 -6.01 4.11
CA ILE A 286 -12.84 -5.55 3.11
C ILE A 286 -14.09 -6.41 3.20
N LEU A 287 -15.19 -5.82 3.64
CA LEU A 287 -16.42 -6.56 3.82
C LEU A 287 -17.66 -5.77 3.38
N LYS A 288 -18.75 -6.50 3.17
CA LYS A 288 -20.11 -5.95 3.12
C LYS A 288 -20.72 -6.07 4.51
N GLY A 289 -20.96 -4.94 5.17
CA GLY A 289 -21.46 -4.98 6.54
C GLY A 289 -21.46 -3.62 7.22
N THR A 290 -21.49 -3.65 8.52
CA THR A 290 -21.56 -2.51 9.44
C THR A 290 -20.22 -2.29 10.14
N LEU A 291 -20.09 -1.21 10.91
CA LEU A 291 -18.93 -0.99 11.78
C LEU A 291 -18.84 -2.05 12.89
N ASP A 292 -19.98 -2.56 13.37
CA ASP A 292 -19.97 -3.66 14.36
C ASP A 292 -19.43 -4.96 13.75
N ASP A 293 -19.66 -5.18 12.45
CA ASP A 293 -19.05 -6.31 11.73
C ASP A 293 -17.54 -6.12 11.63
N VAL A 294 -17.07 -4.89 11.33
CA VAL A 294 -15.63 -4.56 11.33
C VAL A 294 -15.04 -4.84 12.71
N LEU A 295 -15.65 -4.33 13.78
CA LEU A 295 -15.15 -4.50 15.15
C LEU A 295 -15.01 -5.97 15.52
N ARG A 296 -16.03 -6.79 15.23
CA ARG A 296 -15.98 -8.25 15.51
C ARG A 296 -14.81 -8.94 14.80
N ASN A 297 -14.55 -8.59 13.53
CA ASN A 297 -13.42 -9.16 12.80
C ASN A 297 -12.09 -8.69 13.40
N VAL A 298 -11.96 -7.40 13.71
CA VAL A 298 -10.76 -6.85 14.36
C VAL A 298 -10.49 -7.53 15.70
N GLU A 299 -11.48 -7.67 16.57
CA GLU A 299 -11.36 -8.35 17.88
C GLU A 299 -10.95 -9.83 17.73
N ALA A 300 -11.44 -10.50 16.69
CA ALA A 300 -11.11 -11.91 16.42
C ALA A 300 -9.68 -12.10 15.90
N GLU A 301 -9.17 -11.16 15.10
CA GLU A 301 -7.95 -11.36 14.31
C GLU A 301 -6.74 -10.59 14.85
N ARG A 302 -6.91 -9.37 15.42
CA ARG A 302 -5.78 -8.48 15.70
C ARG A 302 -4.72 -9.07 16.64
N THR A 303 -5.13 -9.93 17.58
CA THR A 303 -4.19 -10.55 18.53
C THR A 303 -3.28 -11.57 17.88
N SER A 304 -3.63 -12.11 16.72
CA SER A 304 -2.79 -13.02 15.92
C SER A 304 -1.75 -12.30 15.06
N LEU A 305 -1.92 -10.99 14.82
CA LEU A 305 -0.97 -10.17 14.08
C LEU A 305 0.34 -9.98 14.87
N ARG A 306 1.42 -9.67 14.14
CA ARG A 306 2.76 -9.42 14.68
C ARG A 306 3.03 -7.94 14.88
#